data_b079e27e1d8e28ee90b2f2dfbdecaa6f
#
_entry.id   b079e27e1d8e28ee90b2f2dfbdecaa6f
#
_cell.length_a   1.000
_cell.length_b   1.000
_cell.length_c   1.000
_cell.angle_alpha   90.00
_cell.angle_beta   90.00
_cell.angle_gamma   90.00
#
_symmetry.space_group_name_H-M   'P 1'
#
loop_
_entity.id
_entity.type
_entity.pdbx_description
1 polymer ?
#
loop_
_entity_poly.entity_id
_entity_poly.type
_entity_poly.pdbx_seq_one_letter_code
_entity_poly.pdbx_strand_id
1 'polypeptide(L)'
;MKRSLLSPGFTLIEVVVALAILSLSLAGLLQLSINANRRIAGAVEKWESEHMLAQAAEYLMLRNEDSATVPEEFFPYPGYSVEVECGEAEGLPEDYADQEGQLPLKRWRIAIVRDLDGKVAASVDIDRMGYDDETE
;
A
#
# COMPACT_ATOMS: atom_id res chain seq x y z
N MET A 1 -31.08 -41.23 57.41
CA MET A 1 -30.06 -40.17 57.56
C MET A 1 -29.97 -39.39 56.26
N LYS A 2 -30.59 -38.22 56.16
CA LYS A 2 -30.42 -37.30 55.01
C LYS A 2 -29.15 -36.49 55.22
N ARG A 3 -28.10 -36.74 54.43
CA ARG A 3 -26.95 -35.85 54.35
C ARG A 3 -27.40 -34.60 53.59
N SER A 4 -27.55 -33.48 54.29
CA SER A 4 -27.72 -32.19 53.70
C SER A 4 -26.35 -31.80 53.06
N LEU A 5 -26.31 -31.84 51.74
CA LEU A 5 -25.22 -31.24 50.97
C LEU A 5 -25.35 -29.73 51.13
N LEU A 6 -24.60 -29.18 52.13
CA LEU A 6 -24.34 -27.76 52.21
C LEU A 6 -23.56 -27.41 50.94
N SER A 7 -24.24 -26.78 49.97
CA SER A 7 -23.53 -26.17 48.83
C SER A 7 -22.59 -25.06 49.40
N PRO A 8 -21.29 -25.13 49.13
CA PRO A 8 -20.37 -24.07 49.54
C PRO A 8 -20.80 -22.76 48.87
N GLY A 9 -21.20 -21.79 49.70
CA GLY A 9 -21.50 -20.45 49.21
C GLY A 9 -20.19 -19.81 48.70
N PHE A 10 -20.28 -19.05 47.60
CA PHE A 10 -19.17 -18.28 47.08
C PHE A 10 -18.65 -17.31 48.13
N THR A 11 -17.35 -17.26 48.30
CA THR A 11 -16.71 -16.29 49.20
C THR A 11 -16.60 -14.94 48.50
N LEU A 12 -16.65 -13.84 49.24
CA LEU A 12 -16.52 -12.49 48.69
C LEU A 12 -15.23 -12.31 47.94
N ILE A 13 -14.15 -12.93 48.39
CA ILE A 13 -12.83 -12.86 47.71
C ILE A 13 -12.85 -13.57 46.35
N GLU A 14 -13.56 -14.67 46.21
CA GLU A 14 -13.69 -15.44 44.98
C GLU A 14 -14.44 -14.64 43.92
N VAL A 15 -15.47 -13.90 44.28
CA VAL A 15 -16.20 -12.99 43.40
C VAL A 15 -15.30 -11.83 42.94
N VAL A 16 -14.54 -11.22 43.84
CA VAL A 16 -13.62 -10.12 43.49
C VAL A 16 -12.52 -10.59 42.54
N VAL A 17 -11.93 -11.76 42.76
CA VAL A 17 -10.92 -12.34 41.91
C VAL A 17 -11.50 -12.67 40.52
N ALA A 18 -12.70 -13.26 40.49
CA ALA A 18 -13.39 -13.56 39.21
C ALA A 18 -13.67 -12.28 38.38
N LEU A 19 -14.14 -11.21 39.05
CA LEU A 19 -14.37 -9.92 38.38
C LEU A 19 -13.07 -9.28 37.91
N ALA A 20 -11.97 -9.40 38.65
CA ALA A 20 -10.66 -8.90 38.24
C ALA A 20 -10.17 -9.63 36.97
N ILE A 21 -10.26 -10.95 36.92
CA ILE A 21 -9.88 -11.76 35.74
C ILE A 21 -10.75 -11.42 34.55
N LEU A 22 -12.07 -11.30 34.77
CA LEU A 22 -13.01 -10.94 33.70
C LEU A 22 -12.69 -9.56 33.12
N SER A 23 -12.40 -8.57 33.99
CA SER A 23 -12.05 -7.20 33.57
C SER A 23 -10.76 -7.16 32.77
N LEU A 24 -9.72 -7.90 33.19
CA LEU A 24 -8.46 -8.01 32.45
C LEU A 24 -8.65 -8.70 31.10
N SER A 25 -9.45 -9.75 31.07
CA SER A 25 -9.77 -10.47 29.81
C SER A 25 -10.51 -9.57 28.81
N LEU A 26 -11.48 -8.81 29.30
CA LEU A 26 -12.24 -7.86 28.48
C LEU A 26 -11.34 -6.73 27.94
N ALA A 27 -10.48 -6.18 28.79
CA ALA A 27 -9.50 -5.17 28.36
C ALA A 27 -8.56 -5.70 27.27
N GLY A 28 -8.08 -6.93 27.43
CA GLY A 28 -7.25 -7.59 26.40
C GLY A 28 -7.98 -7.77 25.07
N LEU A 29 -9.23 -8.21 25.11
CA LEU A 29 -10.05 -8.36 23.88
C LEU A 29 -10.31 -7.03 23.19
N LEU A 30 -10.61 -5.97 23.95
CA LEU A 30 -10.79 -4.62 23.39
C LEU A 30 -9.50 -4.12 22.73
N GLN A 31 -8.34 -4.32 23.36
CA GLN A 31 -7.05 -3.94 22.79
C GLN A 31 -6.75 -4.69 21.49
N LEU A 32 -7.02 -5.99 21.43
CA LEU A 32 -6.89 -6.77 20.19
C LEU A 32 -7.80 -6.26 19.09
N SER A 33 -9.06 -5.94 19.41
CA SER A 33 -10.02 -5.39 18.45
C SER A 33 -9.56 -4.05 17.87
N ILE A 34 -9.08 -3.14 18.72
CA ILE A 34 -8.54 -1.84 18.27
C ILE A 34 -7.33 -2.04 17.36
N ASN A 35 -6.41 -2.93 17.73
CA ASN A 35 -5.23 -3.20 16.92
C ASN A 35 -5.58 -3.85 15.56
N ALA A 36 -6.57 -4.75 15.55
CA ALA A 36 -7.06 -5.37 14.32
C ALA A 36 -7.67 -4.31 13.39
N ASN A 37 -8.52 -3.44 13.90
CA ASN A 37 -9.14 -2.37 13.10
C ASN A 37 -8.10 -1.40 12.51
N ARG A 38 -7.06 -1.04 13.28
CA ARG A 38 -5.97 -0.19 12.77
C ARG A 38 -5.19 -0.86 11.64
N ARG A 39 -4.92 -2.16 11.76
CA ARG A 39 -4.23 -2.92 10.71
C ARG A 39 -5.07 -3.03 9.45
N ILE A 40 -6.38 -3.26 9.58
CA ILE A 40 -7.31 -3.29 8.45
C ILE A 40 -7.35 -1.94 7.76
N ALA A 41 -7.50 -0.84 8.48
CA ALA A 41 -7.50 0.50 7.91
C ALA A 41 -6.22 0.80 7.12
N GLY A 42 -5.04 0.49 7.69
CA GLY A 42 -3.76 0.67 6.99
C GLY A 42 -3.60 -0.25 5.78
N ALA A 43 -4.14 -1.47 5.82
CA ALA A 43 -4.12 -2.38 4.67
C ALA A 43 -5.02 -1.90 3.53
N VAL A 44 -6.19 -1.34 3.85
CA VAL A 44 -7.10 -0.76 2.86
C VAL A 44 -6.46 0.46 2.18
N GLU A 45 -5.89 1.39 2.96
CA GLU A 45 -5.22 2.57 2.41
C GLU A 45 -4.06 2.18 1.49
N LYS A 46 -3.26 1.20 1.89
CA LYS A 46 -2.17 0.68 1.07
C LYS A 46 -2.69 0.03 -0.22
N TRP A 47 -3.72 -0.80 -0.12
CA TRP A 47 -4.31 -1.45 -1.29
C TRP A 47 -4.88 -0.43 -2.29
N GLU A 48 -5.56 0.60 -1.79
CA GLU A 48 -6.09 1.68 -2.64
C GLU A 48 -4.97 2.42 -3.38
N SER A 49 -3.88 2.78 -2.69
CA SER A 49 -2.76 3.46 -3.33
C SER A 49 -2.02 2.59 -4.34
N GLU A 50 -1.85 1.30 -4.06
CA GLU A 50 -1.25 0.34 -5.00
C GLU A 50 -2.16 0.09 -6.21
N HIS A 51 -3.48 0.08 -6.02
CA HIS A 51 -4.44 -0.03 -7.11
C HIS A 51 -4.42 1.18 -8.04
N MET A 52 -4.40 2.40 -7.48
CA MET A 52 -4.24 3.64 -8.23
C MET A 52 -2.93 3.64 -9.03
N LEU A 53 -1.83 3.20 -8.41
CA LEU A 53 -0.53 3.10 -9.05
C LEU A 53 -0.55 2.11 -10.23
N ALA A 54 -1.14 0.94 -10.03
CA ALA A 54 -1.26 -0.07 -11.10
C ALA A 54 -2.05 0.47 -12.29
N GLN A 55 -3.15 1.17 -12.05
CA GLN A 55 -3.97 1.77 -13.12
C GLN A 55 -3.22 2.86 -13.88
N ALA A 56 -2.50 3.74 -13.19
CA ALA A 56 -1.68 4.76 -13.82
C ALA A 56 -0.53 4.14 -14.64
N ALA A 57 0.15 3.14 -14.08
CA ALA A 57 1.23 2.43 -14.77
C ALA A 57 0.72 1.69 -16.01
N GLU A 58 -0.41 1.01 -15.94
CA GLU A 58 -1.03 0.32 -17.09
C GLU A 58 -1.35 1.30 -18.22
N TYR A 59 -1.93 2.45 -17.90
CA TYR A 59 -2.20 3.49 -18.89
C TYR A 59 -0.93 3.97 -19.59
N LEU A 60 0.12 4.25 -18.82
CA LEU A 60 1.40 4.74 -19.34
C LEU A 60 2.14 3.68 -20.16
N MET A 61 2.04 2.42 -19.78
CA MET A 61 2.67 1.31 -20.51
C MET A 61 2.01 1.02 -21.85
N LEU A 62 0.73 1.33 -22.00
CA LEU A 62 0.00 1.16 -23.28
C LEU A 62 0.29 2.27 -24.29
N ARG A 63 0.91 3.37 -23.85
CA ARG A 63 1.29 4.47 -24.73
C ARG A 63 2.78 4.47 -25.02
N ASN A 64 3.12 4.73 -26.28
CA ASN A 64 4.52 4.83 -26.73
C ASN A 64 5.06 6.28 -26.68
N GLU A 65 4.29 7.23 -26.15
CA GLU A 65 4.68 8.63 -26.11
C GLU A 65 5.51 8.93 -24.86
N ASP A 66 6.60 9.67 -25.03
CA ASP A 66 7.44 10.17 -23.92
C ASP A 66 6.72 11.23 -23.07
N SER A 67 5.55 11.72 -23.47
CA SER A 67 4.75 12.68 -22.71
C SER A 67 3.87 12.00 -21.69
N ALA A 68 4.32 12.04 -20.48
CA ALA A 68 3.84 11.25 -19.37
C ALA A 68 2.75 11.99 -18.56
N THR A 69 1.60 12.25 -19.15
CA THR A 69 0.44 12.75 -18.41
C THR A 69 -0.69 11.73 -18.48
N VAL A 70 -1.20 11.32 -17.32
CA VAL A 70 -2.40 10.48 -17.25
C VAL A 70 -3.61 11.42 -17.23
N PRO A 71 -4.52 11.36 -18.24
CA PRO A 71 -5.71 12.18 -18.24
C PRO A 71 -6.65 11.84 -17.08
N GLU A 72 -7.41 12.84 -16.60
CA GLU A 72 -8.38 12.64 -15.51
C GLU A 72 -9.43 11.56 -15.80
N GLU A 73 -9.75 11.33 -17.07
CA GLU A 73 -10.68 10.26 -17.49
C GLU A 73 -10.18 8.86 -17.12
N PHE A 74 -8.86 8.66 -17.10
CA PHE A 74 -8.21 7.40 -16.76
C PHE A 74 -7.72 7.32 -15.32
N PHE A 75 -7.74 8.45 -14.62
CA PHE A 75 -7.36 8.52 -13.21
C PHE A 75 -8.40 9.31 -12.40
N PRO A 76 -9.61 8.76 -12.20
CA PRO A 76 -10.74 9.46 -11.56
C PRO A 76 -10.67 9.41 -10.03
N TYR A 77 -9.51 9.72 -9.44
CA TYR A 77 -9.31 9.70 -7.99
C TYR A 77 -9.12 11.11 -7.44
N PRO A 78 -10.17 11.75 -6.90
CA PRO A 78 -10.07 13.10 -6.37
C PRO A 78 -9.13 13.16 -5.16
N GLY A 79 -8.26 14.15 -5.12
CA GLY A 79 -7.27 14.34 -4.06
C GLY A 79 -5.96 13.57 -4.25
N TYR A 80 -5.77 12.94 -5.40
CA TYR A 80 -4.53 12.33 -5.81
C TYR A 80 -4.16 12.74 -7.22
N SER A 81 -2.86 12.90 -7.47
CA SER A 81 -2.29 13.17 -8.78
C SER A 81 -1.21 12.14 -9.14
N VAL A 82 -0.96 11.99 -10.43
CA VAL A 82 0.09 11.10 -10.94
C VAL A 82 1.27 11.97 -11.37
N GLU A 83 2.42 11.75 -10.75
CA GLU A 83 3.69 12.33 -11.16
C GLU A 83 4.51 11.28 -11.90
N VAL A 84 5.08 11.67 -13.04
CA VAL A 84 5.92 10.79 -13.85
C VAL A 84 7.22 11.49 -14.15
N GLU A 85 8.32 10.86 -13.78
CA GLU A 85 9.67 11.28 -14.11
C GLU A 85 10.28 10.26 -15.08
N CYS A 86 10.80 10.74 -16.21
CA CYS A 86 11.53 9.92 -17.18
C CYS A 86 13.00 10.29 -17.12
N GLY A 87 13.87 9.30 -16.96
CA GLY A 87 15.31 9.45 -16.93
C GLY A 87 16.02 8.26 -17.58
N GLU A 88 17.34 8.30 -17.57
CA GLU A 88 18.15 7.16 -18.02
C GLU A 88 18.07 6.03 -16.98
N ALA A 89 18.06 4.79 -17.45
CA ALA A 89 18.09 3.64 -16.55
C ALA A 89 19.46 3.54 -15.88
N GLU A 90 19.47 3.44 -14.55
CA GLU A 90 20.69 3.30 -13.76
C GLU A 90 21.08 1.83 -13.58
N GLY A 91 22.39 1.58 -13.43
CA GLY A 91 22.92 0.25 -13.13
C GLY A 91 23.01 -0.67 -14.33
N LEU A 92 23.03 -0.11 -15.55
CA LEU A 92 23.32 -0.85 -16.76
C LEU A 92 24.80 -1.25 -16.84
N PRO A 93 25.14 -2.40 -17.48
CA PRO A 93 26.52 -2.75 -17.78
C PRO A 93 27.21 -1.66 -18.61
N GLU A 94 28.54 -1.43 -18.39
CA GLU A 94 29.30 -0.40 -19.08
C GLU A 94 29.26 -0.54 -20.63
N ASP A 95 29.13 -1.77 -21.11
CA ASP A 95 29.07 -2.16 -22.53
C ASP A 95 27.64 -2.19 -23.10
N TYR A 96 26.63 -1.79 -22.31
CA TYR A 96 25.23 -1.82 -22.77
C TYR A 96 24.97 -0.87 -23.95
N ALA A 97 25.53 0.34 -23.87
CA ALA A 97 25.39 1.36 -24.90
C ALA A 97 26.20 1.09 -26.18
N ASP A 98 27.27 0.26 -26.07
CA ASP A 98 28.19 -0.04 -27.17
C ASP A 98 27.71 -1.19 -28.07
N GLN A 99 26.62 -1.85 -27.72
CA GLN A 99 26.07 -2.96 -28.53
C GLN A 99 25.28 -2.41 -29.72
N GLU A 100 25.71 -2.74 -30.94
CA GLU A 100 25.02 -2.35 -32.18
C GLU A 100 23.55 -2.81 -32.17
N GLY A 101 22.63 -1.87 -32.34
CA GLY A 101 21.18 -2.14 -32.40
C GLY A 101 20.50 -2.19 -31.04
N GLN A 102 21.21 -1.86 -29.94
CA GLN A 102 20.60 -1.76 -28.62
C GLN A 102 19.79 -0.47 -28.52
N LEU A 103 18.49 -0.62 -28.18
CA LEU A 103 17.64 0.52 -27.91
C LEU A 103 17.96 1.13 -26.55
N PRO A 104 17.92 2.47 -26.39
CA PRO A 104 18.15 3.11 -25.11
C PRO A 104 17.09 2.65 -24.08
N LEU A 105 17.56 2.29 -22.88
CA LEU A 105 16.69 1.92 -21.76
C LEU A 105 16.41 3.17 -20.94
N LYS A 106 15.15 3.54 -20.85
CA LYS A 106 14.68 4.68 -20.07
C LYS A 106 13.99 4.18 -18.80
N ARG A 107 14.26 4.85 -17.68
CA ARG A 107 13.58 4.60 -16.41
C ARG A 107 12.44 5.58 -16.23
N TRP A 108 11.28 5.03 -15.96
CA TRP A 108 10.07 5.78 -15.66
C TRP A 108 9.73 5.58 -14.19
N ARG A 109 9.80 6.66 -13.43
CA ARG A 109 9.31 6.68 -12.05
C ARG A 109 7.90 7.22 -12.06
N ILE A 110 6.94 6.38 -11.69
CA ILE A 110 5.53 6.71 -11.57
C ILE A 110 5.21 6.82 -10.10
N ALA A 111 4.69 7.94 -9.65
CA ALA A 111 4.32 8.18 -8.27
C ALA A 111 2.88 8.68 -8.16
N ILE A 112 2.14 8.13 -7.21
CA ILE A 112 0.84 8.64 -6.79
C ILE A 112 1.08 9.59 -5.64
N VAL A 113 0.73 10.85 -5.84
CA VAL A 113 0.94 11.93 -4.87
C VAL A 113 -0.41 12.38 -4.32
N ARG A 114 -0.49 12.55 -3.01
CA ARG A 114 -1.67 13.09 -2.36
C ARG A 114 -1.62 14.62 -2.44
N ASP A 115 -2.64 15.24 -3.03
CA ASP A 115 -2.69 16.70 -3.28
C ASP A 115 -2.69 17.52 -1.99
N LEU A 116 -3.22 16.97 -0.89
CA LEU A 116 -3.36 17.68 0.38
C LEU A 116 -2.02 18.01 1.05
N ASP A 117 -1.06 17.11 1.01
CA ASP A 117 0.22 17.21 1.74
C ASP A 117 1.45 16.96 0.86
N GLY A 118 1.26 16.70 -0.43
CA GLY A 118 2.35 16.41 -1.38
C GLY A 118 3.09 15.12 -1.08
N LYS A 119 2.53 14.21 -0.28
CA LYS A 119 3.19 12.95 0.06
C LYS A 119 2.95 11.88 -0.98
N VAL A 120 4.01 11.17 -1.31
CA VAL A 120 3.93 9.99 -2.17
C VAL A 120 3.21 8.87 -1.41
N ALA A 121 2.07 8.44 -1.94
CA ALA A 121 1.26 7.34 -1.41
C ALA A 121 1.77 5.97 -1.91
N ALA A 122 2.17 5.90 -3.19
CA ALA A 122 2.77 4.72 -3.79
C ALA A 122 3.66 5.15 -4.97
N SER A 123 4.69 4.38 -5.29
CA SER A 123 5.55 4.61 -6.45
C SER A 123 6.12 3.33 -7.01
N VAL A 124 6.43 3.33 -8.30
CA VAL A 124 7.10 2.24 -9.01
C VAL A 124 8.10 2.79 -10.01
N ASP A 125 9.23 2.14 -10.14
CA ASP A 125 10.22 2.40 -11.19
C ASP A 125 10.09 1.29 -12.25
N ILE A 126 9.93 1.69 -13.52
CA ILE A 126 9.77 0.77 -14.65
C ILE A 126 10.84 1.10 -15.68
N ASP A 127 11.66 0.13 -16.02
CA ASP A 127 12.64 0.27 -17.09
C ASP A 127 11.99 -0.19 -18.42
N ARG A 128 11.99 0.72 -19.41
CA ARG A 128 11.37 0.51 -20.71
C ARG A 128 12.33 0.87 -21.82
N MET A 129 12.30 0.11 -22.92
CA MET A 129 13.02 0.48 -24.12
C MET A 129 12.40 1.74 -24.73
N GLY A 130 13.20 2.79 -24.92
CA GLY A 130 12.81 3.99 -25.63
C GLY A 130 12.87 3.72 -27.13
N TYR A 131 11.79 4.02 -27.84
CA TYR A 131 11.83 4.12 -29.29
C TYR A 131 12.12 5.59 -29.60
N ASP A 132 13.28 5.88 -30.21
CA ASP A 132 13.51 7.19 -30.77
C ASP A 132 12.68 7.29 -32.06
N ASP A 133 11.68 8.15 -32.06
CA ASP A 133 10.87 8.49 -33.23
C ASP A 133 11.68 9.32 -34.29
N GLU A 134 13.01 9.31 -34.24
CA GLU A 134 13.86 9.99 -35.22
C GLU A 134 14.18 9.08 -36.42
N THR A 135 13.13 8.55 -37.08
CA THR A 135 13.27 7.99 -38.42
C THR A 135 12.07 8.39 -39.28
N GLU A 136 12.01 9.68 -39.65
CA GLU A 136 11.48 10.15 -40.92
C GLU A 136 12.47 11.05 -41.65
#